data_3d4b05a038d613b564867acdc7c0d855
#
_entry.id   3d4b05a038d613b564867acdc7c0d855
#
_cell.length_a   1.000
_cell.length_b   1.000
_cell.length_c   1.000
_cell.angle_alpha   90.00
_cell.angle_beta   90.00
_cell.angle_gamma   90.00
#
_symmetry.space_group_name_H-M   'P 1'
#
loop_
_entity.id
_entity.type
_entity.pdbx_description
1 polymer ?
#
loop_
_entity_poly.entity_id
_entity_poly.type
_entity_poly.pdbx_seq_one_letter_code
_entity_poly.pdbx_strand_id
1 'polypeptide(L)'
;MIGKIDTNNNRVALVTGSSSGIGYETALLLARNRFDTYATMRNLNKSKEITEIAKKEDLPLRVLKLDVTDDKSVDDAINHIL
;
A
#
# COMPACT_ATOMS: atom_id res chain seq x y z
N MET A 1 -10.11 -2.05 -1.42
CA MET A 1 -9.96 -3.39 -0.83
C MET A 1 -8.73 -3.42 0.06
N ILE A 2 -8.83 -4.07 1.18
CA ILE A 2 -7.76 -4.16 2.15
C ILE A 2 -7.42 -5.63 2.38
N GLY A 3 -6.15 -5.97 2.24
CA GLY A 3 -5.66 -7.30 2.56
C GLY A 3 -4.64 -7.22 3.68
N LYS A 4 -4.63 -8.20 4.55
CA LYS A 4 -3.71 -8.29 5.66
C LYS A 4 -2.97 -9.62 5.59
N ILE A 5 -1.63 -9.54 5.58
CA ILE A 5 -0.78 -10.71 5.50
C ILE A 5 0.19 -10.68 6.67
N ASP A 6 0.16 -11.73 7.49
CA ASP A 6 1.10 -11.85 8.60
C ASP A 6 2.20 -12.83 8.20
N THR A 7 3.45 -12.36 8.16
CA THR A 7 4.61 -13.19 7.83
C THR A 7 5.72 -12.96 8.85
N ASN A 8 6.28 -14.01 9.41
CA ASN A 8 7.45 -13.94 10.30
C ASN A 8 7.36 -12.86 11.40
N ASN A 9 6.20 -12.78 12.06
CA ASN A 9 5.91 -11.80 13.11
C ASN A 9 5.76 -10.35 12.60
N ASN A 10 5.81 -10.13 11.30
CA ASN A 10 5.57 -8.83 10.70
C ASN A 10 4.11 -8.71 10.29
N ARG A 11 3.53 -7.55 10.55
CA ARG A 11 2.17 -7.25 10.11
C ARG A 11 2.26 -6.49 8.80
N VAL A 12 1.73 -7.08 7.75
CA VAL A 12 1.75 -6.51 6.41
C VAL A 12 0.31 -6.22 5.98
N ALA A 13 0.07 -5.04 5.47
CA ALA A 13 -1.22 -4.63 4.95
C ALA A 13 -1.09 -4.21 3.49
N LEU A 14 -2.04 -4.65 2.68
CA LEU A 14 -2.14 -4.27 1.28
C LEU A 14 -3.44 -3.49 1.09
N VAL A 15 -3.33 -2.26 0.60
CA VAL A 15 -4.50 -1.40 0.37
C VAL A 15 -4.58 -1.06 -1.10
N THR A 16 -5.68 -1.42 -1.76
CA THR A 16 -5.91 -1.06 -3.15
C THR A 16 -6.70 0.24 -3.25
N GLY A 17 -6.51 0.98 -4.35
CA GLY A 17 -7.19 2.26 -4.52
C GLY A 17 -6.73 3.32 -3.55
N SER A 18 -5.43 3.39 -3.26
CA SER A 18 -4.87 4.27 -2.23
C SER A 18 -4.59 5.70 -2.72
N SER A 19 -4.94 6.02 -3.96
CA SER A 19 -4.64 7.34 -4.51
C SER A 19 -5.52 8.44 -3.94
N SER A 20 -6.69 8.11 -3.41
CA SER A 20 -7.62 9.09 -2.85
C SER A 20 -8.67 8.43 -1.96
N GLY A 21 -9.40 9.25 -1.22
CA GLY A 21 -10.56 8.81 -0.45
C GLY A 21 -10.22 7.86 0.68
N ILE A 22 -11.11 6.87 0.87
CA ILE A 22 -11.00 5.91 1.98
C ILE A 22 -9.72 5.09 1.90
N GLY A 23 -9.32 4.65 0.71
CA GLY A 23 -8.09 3.88 0.53
C GLY A 23 -6.85 4.65 0.97
N TYR A 24 -6.77 5.93 0.61
CA TYR A 24 -5.69 6.82 0.99
C TYR A 24 -5.57 6.93 2.52
N GLU A 25 -6.67 7.24 3.18
CA GLU A 25 -6.69 7.41 4.62
C GLU A 25 -6.46 6.11 5.37
N THR A 26 -7.00 5.01 4.86
CA THR A 26 -6.79 3.69 5.45
C THR A 26 -5.32 3.29 5.39
N ALA A 27 -4.65 3.52 4.27
CA ALA A 27 -3.23 3.22 4.15
C ALA A 27 -2.39 4.00 5.17
N LEU A 28 -2.68 5.28 5.34
CA LEU A 28 -1.98 6.09 6.34
C LEU A 28 -2.26 5.62 7.76
N LEU A 29 -3.51 5.29 8.06
CA LEU A 29 -3.88 4.80 9.39
C LEU A 29 -3.16 3.51 9.73
N LEU A 30 -3.11 2.56 8.80
CA LEU A 30 -2.41 1.30 9.02
C LEU A 30 -0.91 1.51 9.21
N ALA A 31 -0.31 2.37 8.40
CA ALA A 31 1.11 2.68 8.55
C ALA A 31 1.42 3.35 9.89
N ARG A 32 0.54 4.24 10.35
CA ARG A 32 0.68 4.89 11.65
C ARG A 32 0.57 3.91 12.82
N ASN A 33 -0.11 2.79 12.59
CA ASN A 33 -0.22 1.70 13.56
C ASN A 33 0.86 0.64 13.37
N ARG A 34 1.93 0.99 12.66
CA ARG A 34 3.13 0.16 12.48
C ARG A 34 2.92 -1.11 11.67
N PHE A 35 1.91 -1.10 10.80
CA PHE A 35 1.81 -2.12 9.76
C PHE A 35 2.77 -1.75 8.62
N ASP A 36 3.50 -2.74 8.10
CA ASP A 36 4.22 -2.57 6.85
C ASP A 36 3.15 -2.46 5.76
N THR A 37 2.90 -1.26 5.29
CA THR A 37 1.76 -0.96 4.43
C THR A 37 2.19 -0.78 2.99
N TYR A 38 1.55 -1.52 2.10
CA TYR A 38 1.71 -1.35 0.66
C TYR A 38 0.47 -0.63 0.13
N ALA A 39 0.66 0.65 -0.17
CA ALA A 39 -0.39 1.48 -0.77
C ALA A 39 -0.34 1.27 -2.28
N THR A 40 -1.35 0.63 -2.84
CA THR A 40 -1.35 0.29 -4.25
C THR A 40 -2.31 1.17 -5.03
N MET A 41 -1.94 1.50 -6.25
CA MET A 41 -2.74 2.34 -7.12
C MET A 41 -2.42 2.04 -8.58
N ARG A 42 -3.37 2.33 -9.47
CA ARG A 42 -3.18 2.10 -10.90
C ARG A 42 -2.18 3.08 -11.50
N ASN A 43 -2.17 4.30 -11.01
CA ASN A 43 -1.34 5.38 -11.57
C ASN A 43 -0.42 5.92 -10.49
N LEU A 44 0.87 5.63 -10.62
CA LEU A 44 1.87 6.08 -9.65
C LEU A 44 2.07 7.60 -9.66
N ASN A 45 1.60 8.30 -10.67
CA ASN A 45 1.67 9.76 -10.68
C ASN A 45 0.85 10.39 -9.55
N LYS A 46 -0.09 9.63 -8.98
CA LYS A 46 -0.90 10.08 -7.85
C LYS A 46 -0.31 9.70 -6.50
N SER A 47 0.90 9.15 -6.47
CA SER A 47 1.53 8.69 -5.25
C SER A 47 2.29 9.77 -4.48
N LYS A 48 2.48 10.94 -5.08
CA LYS A 48 3.36 11.96 -4.52
C LYS A 48 2.94 12.38 -3.11
N GLU A 49 1.68 12.68 -2.91
CA GLU A 49 1.19 13.19 -1.63
C GLU A 49 1.36 12.16 -0.51
N ILE A 50 0.94 10.93 -0.73
CA ILE A 50 1.05 9.89 0.29
C ILE A 50 2.51 9.54 0.59
N THR A 51 3.35 9.58 -0.44
CA THR A 51 4.78 9.33 -0.28
C THR A 51 5.44 10.42 0.58
N GLU A 52 5.07 11.67 0.35
CA GLU A 52 5.61 12.78 1.13
C GLU A 52 5.19 12.71 2.60
N ILE A 53 3.94 12.35 2.86
CA ILE A 53 3.45 12.17 4.23
C ILE A 53 4.19 11.02 4.91
N ALA A 54 4.37 9.90 4.21
CA ALA A 54 5.08 8.77 4.76
C ALA A 54 6.53 9.12 5.13
N LYS A 55 7.21 9.90 4.30
CA LYS A 55 8.55 10.36 4.61
C LYS A 55 8.58 11.31 5.79
N LYS A 56 7.65 12.26 5.82
CA LYS A 56 7.59 13.27 6.87
C LYS A 56 7.35 12.66 8.24
N GLU A 57 6.50 11.63 8.30
CA GLU A 57 6.14 10.97 9.55
C GLU A 57 6.97 9.70 9.81
N ASP A 58 7.88 9.37 8.90
CA ASP A 58 8.71 8.15 8.99
C ASP A 58 7.85 6.90 9.14
N LEU A 59 6.90 6.73 8.23
CA LEU A 59 5.95 5.62 8.25
C LEU A 59 6.45 4.43 7.43
N PRO A 60 6.16 3.19 7.86
CA PRO A 60 6.47 1.98 7.09
C PRO A 60 5.46 1.79 5.95
N LEU A 61 5.48 2.70 4.99
CA LEU A 61 4.55 2.71 3.86
C LEU A 61 5.32 2.75 2.56
N ARG A 62 4.95 1.86 1.64
CA ARG A 62 5.52 1.81 0.30
C ARG A 62 4.40 1.87 -0.72
N VAL A 63 4.69 2.48 -1.87
CA VAL A 63 3.72 2.59 -2.94
C VAL A 63 4.07 1.59 -4.04
N LEU A 64 3.09 0.82 -4.47
CA LEU A 64 3.23 -0.12 -5.58
C LEU A 64 2.16 0.14 -6.63
N LYS A 65 2.54 -0.06 -7.88
CA LYS A 65 1.58 -0.03 -8.97
C LYS A 65 0.81 -1.35 -8.97
N LEU A 66 -0.51 -1.28 -8.95
CA LEU A 66 -1.38 -2.45 -9.02
C LEU A 66 -2.64 -2.12 -9.78
N ASP A 67 -2.89 -2.86 -10.85
CA ASP A 67 -4.14 -2.82 -11.57
C ASP A 67 -4.88 -4.13 -11.29
N VAL A 68 -5.95 -4.06 -10.49
CA VAL A 68 -6.70 -5.25 -10.08
C VAL A 68 -7.46 -5.91 -11.22
N THR A 69 -7.57 -5.24 -12.37
CA THR A 69 -8.16 -5.83 -13.56
C THR A 69 -7.15 -6.62 -14.41
N ASP A 70 -5.88 -6.59 -14.04
CA ASP A 70 -4.79 -7.27 -14.73
C ASP A 70 -4.21 -8.34 -13.81
N ASP A 71 -4.46 -9.61 -14.12
CA ASP A 71 -4.01 -10.74 -13.31
C ASP A 71 -2.50 -10.76 -13.13
N LYS A 72 -1.75 -10.40 -14.16
CA LYS A 72 -0.30 -10.35 -14.08
C LYS A 72 0.18 -9.28 -13.10
N SER A 73 -0.47 -8.13 -13.10
CA SER A 73 -0.14 -7.05 -12.17
C SER A 73 -0.38 -7.48 -10.72
N VAL A 74 -1.45 -8.23 -10.47
CA VAL A 74 -1.76 -8.76 -9.14
C VAL A 74 -0.70 -9.77 -8.72
N ASP A 75 -0.33 -10.71 -9.60
CA ASP A 75 0.69 -11.71 -9.30
C ASP A 75 2.04 -11.07 -9.04
N ASP A 76 2.44 -10.10 -9.85
CA ASP A 76 3.71 -9.41 -9.68
C ASP A 76 3.75 -8.65 -8.33
N ALA A 77 2.66 -8.01 -7.96
CA ALA A 77 2.59 -7.29 -6.69
C ALA A 77 2.68 -8.24 -5.50
N ILE A 78 1.97 -9.38 -5.55
CA ILE A 78 2.01 -10.37 -4.48
C ILE A 78 3.42 -10.97 -4.36
N ASN A 79 4.05 -11.30 -5.47
CA ASN A 79 5.41 -11.84 -5.46
C ASN A 79 6.42 -10.83 -4.91
N HIS A 80 6.20 -9.54 -5.15
CA HIS A 80 7.05 -8.50 -4.62
C HIS A 80 6.95 -8.39 -3.09
N ILE A 81 5.76 -8.61 -2.55
CA ILE A 81 5.49 -8.52 -1.11
C ILE A 81 6.00 -9.75 -0.37
N LEU A 82 5.83 -10.92 -0.97
CA LEU A 82 6.26 -12.18 -0.37
C LEU A 82 7.73 -12.45 -0.66
#